data_fce807c7a01bd5fc9d1c742ec5e5ae85
#
_entry.id   fce807c7a01bd5fc9d1c742ec5e5ae85
#
_cell.length_a   1.000
_cell.length_b   1.000
_cell.length_c   1.000
_cell.angle_alpha   90.00
_cell.angle_beta   90.00
_cell.angle_gamma   90.00
#
_symmetry.space_group_name_H-M   'P 1'
#
loop_
_entity.id
_entity.type
_entity.pdbx_description
1 polymer ?
#
loop_
_entity_poly.entity_id
_entity_poly.type
_entity_poly.pdbx_seq_one_letter_code
_entity_poly.pdbx_strand_id
1 'polypeptide(L)'
;MSKTLQLTQELIARQSVSPTDGGCQALMIERLAALGFSVESLRFGPVDNFWAKRGSGAPVFCFAGHTDVVPSGPLDEWRSDPFVPVIRDGLLYGRGAADMKSGLAAMLTACEEFVGQYPKHRGTIAFLITSDEEGPSVDGTRRVVEVLRERQESIDWCLVGEPSSESTLGDTIKIGRRGS
;
A
#
# COMPACT_ATOMS: atom_id res chain seq x y z
N MET A 1 -13.23 6.23 -16.28
CA MET A 1 -12.91 5.62 -14.96
C MET A 1 -11.62 6.25 -14.48
N SER A 2 -11.50 6.60 -13.20
CA SER A 2 -10.25 7.15 -12.68
C SER A 2 -9.18 6.07 -12.63
N LYS A 3 -7.91 6.45 -12.78
CA LYS A 3 -6.77 5.52 -12.68
C LYS A 3 -6.70 4.85 -11.30
N THR A 4 -7.04 5.61 -10.24
CA THR A 4 -7.09 5.10 -8.87
C THR A 4 -8.15 4.01 -8.72
N LEU A 5 -9.36 4.24 -9.23
CA LEU A 5 -10.44 3.23 -9.16
C LEU A 5 -10.06 1.96 -9.92
N GLN A 6 -9.48 2.10 -11.12
CA GLN A 6 -9.02 0.96 -11.90
C GLN A 6 -7.96 0.16 -11.14
N LEU A 7 -6.94 0.83 -10.61
CA LEU A 7 -5.88 0.17 -9.84
C LEU A 7 -6.43 -0.50 -8.57
N THR A 8 -7.39 0.14 -7.88
CA THR A 8 -8.05 -0.46 -6.71
C THR A 8 -8.75 -1.77 -7.09
N GLN A 9 -9.49 -1.78 -8.22
CA GLN A 9 -10.14 -2.99 -8.70
C GLN A 9 -9.13 -4.09 -9.06
N GLU A 10 -8.02 -3.74 -9.71
CA GLU A 10 -6.94 -4.67 -10.04
C GLU A 10 -6.30 -5.28 -8.79
N LEU A 11 -6.12 -4.48 -7.72
CA LEU A 11 -5.62 -4.96 -6.43
C LEU A 11 -6.64 -5.86 -5.72
N ILE A 12 -7.93 -5.50 -5.70
CA ILE A 12 -8.99 -6.31 -5.09
C ILE A 12 -9.08 -7.69 -5.76
N ALA A 13 -8.97 -7.73 -7.09
CA ALA A 13 -9.02 -8.97 -7.86
C ALA A 13 -7.87 -9.95 -7.54
N ARG A 14 -6.84 -9.51 -6.84
CA ARG A 14 -5.75 -10.34 -6.35
C ARG A 14 -6.09 -10.82 -4.94
N GLN A 15 -6.32 -12.12 -4.80
CA GLN A 15 -6.63 -12.74 -3.51
C GLN A 15 -5.36 -12.80 -2.64
N SER A 16 -5.19 -11.77 -1.81
CA SER A 16 -4.04 -11.58 -0.94
C SER A 16 -4.38 -11.77 0.54
N VAL A 17 -4.94 -12.92 0.88
CA VAL A 17 -5.25 -13.24 2.29
C VAL A 17 -3.94 -13.48 3.05
N SER A 18 -3.78 -12.75 4.18
CA SER A 18 -2.55 -12.78 4.99
C SER A 18 -2.01 -14.18 5.25
N PRO A 19 -0.72 -14.43 5.12
CA PRO A 19 0.37 -13.52 4.73
C PRO A 19 0.66 -13.50 3.22
N THR A 20 -0.25 -14.00 2.39
CA THR A 20 -0.06 -14.12 0.94
C THR A 20 -0.26 -12.78 0.24
N ASP A 21 0.71 -12.35 -0.56
CA ASP A 21 0.61 -11.11 -1.37
C ASP A 21 -0.35 -11.23 -2.56
N GLY A 22 -0.49 -12.42 -3.13
CA GLY A 22 -1.37 -12.66 -4.27
C GLY A 22 -0.99 -11.92 -5.57
N GLY A 23 0.23 -11.37 -5.67
CA GLY A 23 0.71 -10.61 -6.83
C GLY A 23 0.37 -9.12 -6.79
N CYS A 24 -0.12 -8.60 -5.66
CA CYS A 24 -0.36 -7.17 -5.49
C CYS A 24 0.94 -6.37 -5.55
N GLN A 25 1.99 -6.82 -4.86
CA GLN A 25 3.29 -6.14 -4.87
C GLN A 25 3.92 -6.15 -6.26
N ALA A 26 3.81 -7.25 -6.99
CA ALA A 26 4.34 -7.32 -8.36
C ALA A 26 3.71 -6.24 -9.27
N LEU A 27 2.39 -6.03 -9.18
CA LEU A 27 1.69 -4.98 -9.91
C LEU A 27 2.19 -3.58 -9.52
N MET A 28 2.37 -3.32 -8.21
CA MET A 28 2.87 -2.03 -7.72
C MET A 28 4.31 -1.79 -8.14
N ILE A 29 5.17 -2.81 -8.04
CA ILE A 29 6.59 -2.77 -8.42
C ILE A 29 6.74 -2.43 -9.91
N GLU A 30 5.98 -3.08 -10.78
CA GLU A 30 6.00 -2.80 -12.22
C GLU A 30 5.74 -1.32 -12.51
N ARG A 31 4.72 -0.74 -11.86
CA ARG A 31 4.36 0.68 -12.03
C ARG A 31 5.42 1.62 -11.46
N LEU A 32 5.95 1.31 -10.27
CA LEU A 32 7.03 2.11 -9.66
C LEU A 32 8.32 2.04 -10.47
N ALA A 33 8.69 0.87 -10.99
CA ALA A 33 9.86 0.70 -11.84
C ALA A 33 9.74 1.53 -13.14
N ALA A 34 8.54 1.58 -13.75
CA ALA A 34 8.27 2.41 -14.91
C ALA A 34 8.44 3.92 -14.64
N LEU A 35 8.28 4.34 -13.38
CA LEU A 35 8.54 5.71 -12.92
C LEU A 35 10.02 5.96 -12.57
N GLY A 36 10.88 4.96 -12.66
CA GLY A 36 12.31 5.08 -12.33
C GLY A 36 12.63 4.91 -10.85
N PHE A 37 11.78 4.22 -10.09
CA PHE A 37 12.11 3.79 -8.74
C PHE A 37 13.11 2.64 -8.78
N SER A 38 14.09 2.66 -7.87
CA SER A 38 14.86 1.49 -7.49
C SER A 38 14.05 0.69 -6.49
N VAL A 39 13.80 -0.56 -6.79
CA VAL A 39 12.96 -1.44 -5.98
C VAL A 39 13.79 -2.61 -5.44
N GLU A 40 13.63 -2.88 -4.16
CA GLU A 40 14.23 -4.02 -3.46
C GLU A 40 13.13 -4.86 -2.84
N SER A 41 13.03 -6.13 -3.23
CA SER A 41 12.15 -7.11 -2.59
C SER A 41 12.83 -7.65 -1.34
N LEU A 42 12.11 -7.60 -0.21
CA LEU A 42 12.59 -8.02 1.10
C LEU A 42 11.65 -9.10 1.64
N ARG A 43 11.98 -10.36 1.41
CA ARG A 43 11.18 -11.49 1.89
C ARG A 43 11.69 -12.00 3.22
N PHE A 44 10.78 -12.11 4.20
CA PHE A 44 11.06 -12.71 5.50
C PHE A 44 10.03 -13.82 5.77
N GLY A 45 10.52 -15.05 5.93
CA GLY A 45 9.64 -16.22 6.07
C GLY A 45 8.64 -16.32 4.91
N PRO A 46 7.33 -16.41 5.18
CA PRO A 46 6.28 -16.44 4.16
C PRO A 46 5.87 -15.05 3.64
N VAL A 47 6.36 -13.98 4.26
CA VAL A 47 5.90 -12.60 4.02
C VAL A 47 6.72 -11.94 2.93
N ASP A 48 6.03 -11.38 1.95
CA ASP A 48 6.63 -10.55 0.91
C ASP A 48 6.57 -9.08 1.34
N ASN A 49 7.71 -8.39 1.22
CA ASN A 49 7.81 -6.96 1.43
C ASN A 49 8.62 -6.33 0.30
N PHE A 50 8.43 -5.05 0.06
CA PHE A 50 9.38 -4.29 -0.74
C PHE A 50 9.66 -2.91 -0.18
N TRP A 51 10.88 -2.44 -0.46
CA TRP A 51 11.32 -1.06 -0.29
C TRP A 51 11.63 -0.48 -1.66
N ALA A 52 11.02 0.65 -2.00
CA ALA A 52 11.27 1.31 -3.27
C ALA A 52 11.60 2.78 -3.04
N LYS A 53 12.58 3.31 -3.80
CA LYS A 53 13.03 4.72 -3.69
C LYS A 53 13.21 5.36 -5.05
N ARG A 54 12.86 6.65 -5.13
CA ARG A 54 13.17 7.54 -6.26
C ARG A 54 13.63 8.89 -5.77
N GLY A 55 14.64 9.48 -6.42
CA GLY A 55 15.29 10.71 -6.01
C GLY A 55 16.52 10.45 -5.13
N SER A 56 17.02 11.48 -4.48
CA SER A 56 18.21 11.37 -3.62
C SER A 56 18.22 12.42 -2.54
N GLY A 57 18.80 12.06 -1.39
CA GLY A 57 18.96 12.96 -0.25
C GLY A 57 17.66 13.22 0.50
N ALA A 58 17.79 14.06 1.52
CA ALA A 58 16.67 14.47 2.36
C ALA A 58 15.86 15.64 1.72
N PRO A 59 14.59 15.79 2.09
CA PRO A 59 13.84 14.92 2.97
C PRO A 59 13.39 13.60 2.29
N VAL A 60 13.23 12.55 3.08
CA VAL A 60 12.66 11.26 2.63
C VAL A 60 11.21 11.20 3.04
N PHE A 61 10.32 11.18 2.06
CA PHE A 61 8.88 11.00 2.24
C PHE A 61 8.49 9.58 1.86
N CYS A 62 7.96 8.82 2.80
CA CYS A 62 7.58 7.43 2.62
C CYS A 62 6.07 7.25 2.60
N PHE A 63 5.57 6.54 1.61
CA PHE A 63 4.25 5.92 1.63
C PHE A 63 4.37 4.52 2.22
N ALA A 64 3.58 4.21 3.25
CA ALA A 64 3.57 2.89 3.86
C ALA A 64 2.16 2.28 3.85
N GLY A 65 2.11 0.94 3.74
CA GLY A 65 0.86 0.20 3.76
C GLY A 65 1.05 -1.28 3.53
N HIS A 66 -0.07 -2.00 3.43
CA HIS A 66 -0.10 -3.43 3.27
C HIS A 66 -0.97 -3.88 2.09
N THR A 67 -0.58 -5.00 1.48
CA THR A 67 -1.33 -5.61 0.37
C THR A 67 -2.23 -6.74 0.83
N ASP A 68 -1.93 -7.32 1.99
CA ASP A 68 -2.70 -8.41 2.55
C ASP A 68 -4.05 -7.92 3.09
N VAL A 69 -4.95 -8.88 3.23
CA VAL A 69 -6.31 -8.66 3.74
C VAL A 69 -6.70 -9.79 4.67
N VAL A 70 -7.58 -9.52 5.64
CA VAL A 70 -8.18 -10.56 6.46
C VAL A 70 -9.01 -11.54 5.63
N PRO A 71 -9.23 -12.78 6.09
CA PRO A 71 -10.14 -13.71 5.45
C PRO A 71 -11.52 -13.10 5.17
N SER A 72 -12.14 -13.51 4.08
CA SER A 72 -13.47 -13.00 3.69
C SER A 72 -14.59 -13.32 4.70
N GLY A 73 -14.42 -14.36 5.52
CA GLY A 73 -15.51 -14.97 6.26
C GLY A 73 -16.41 -15.84 5.36
N PRO A 74 -17.61 -16.18 5.83
CA PRO A 74 -18.55 -16.98 5.08
C PRO A 74 -18.95 -16.33 3.74
N LEU A 75 -18.79 -17.05 2.63
CA LEU A 75 -19.05 -16.50 1.30
C LEU A 75 -20.53 -16.26 1.01
N ASP A 76 -21.41 -16.96 1.70
CA ASP A 76 -22.88 -16.79 1.60
C ASP A 76 -23.39 -15.49 2.24
N GLU A 77 -22.58 -14.84 3.06
CA GLU A 77 -22.86 -13.50 3.60
C GLU A 77 -22.51 -12.36 2.62
N TRP A 78 -21.77 -12.69 1.55
CA TRP A 78 -21.40 -11.71 0.53
C TRP A 78 -22.46 -11.63 -0.59
N ARG A 79 -22.80 -10.41 -1.00
CA ARG A 79 -23.68 -10.17 -2.17
C ARG A 79 -22.97 -10.36 -3.51
N SER A 80 -21.66 -10.47 -3.52
CA SER A 80 -20.79 -10.73 -4.67
C SER A 80 -19.51 -11.36 -4.15
N ASP A 81 -18.79 -12.09 -5.02
CA ASP A 81 -17.47 -12.62 -4.65
C ASP A 81 -16.57 -11.51 -4.07
N PRO A 82 -15.95 -11.70 -2.88
CA PRO A 82 -15.12 -10.70 -2.23
C PRO A 82 -13.90 -10.26 -3.07
N PHE A 83 -13.43 -11.09 -4.00
CA PHE A 83 -12.29 -10.81 -4.86
C PHE A 83 -12.68 -10.45 -6.30
N VAL A 84 -13.98 -10.29 -6.56
CA VAL A 84 -14.50 -9.72 -7.82
C VAL A 84 -15.04 -8.31 -7.52
N PRO A 85 -14.28 -7.25 -7.80
CA PRO A 85 -14.67 -5.88 -7.46
C PRO A 85 -15.93 -5.45 -8.22
N VAL A 86 -16.94 -5.00 -7.49
CA VAL A 86 -18.23 -4.60 -8.05
C VAL A 86 -18.58 -3.19 -7.62
N ILE A 87 -19.02 -2.35 -8.57
CA ILE A 87 -19.57 -1.04 -8.27
C ILE A 87 -21.08 -1.12 -8.21
N ARG A 88 -21.65 -0.73 -7.08
CA ARG A 88 -23.11 -0.64 -6.85
C ARG A 88 -23.42 0.68 -6.15
N ASP A 89 -24.41 1.38 -6.67
CA ASP A 89 -24.89 2.66 -6.08
C ASP A 89 -23.76 3.67 -5.85
N GLY A 90 -22.76 3.70 -6.75
CA GLY A 90 -21.61 4.59 -6.64
C GLY A 90 -20.52 4.15 -5.65
N LEU A 91 -20.67 3.00 -5.00
CA LEU A 91 -19.73 2.45 -4.05
C LEU A 91 -19.01 1.23 -4.62
N LEU A 92 -17.71 1.10 -4.34
CA LEU A 92 -16.89 -0.06 -4.70
C LEU A 92 -16.96 -1.11 -3.58
N TYR A 93 -17.33 -2.32 -3.95
CA TYR A 93 -17.39 -3.47 -3.04
C TYR A 93 -16.31 -4.50 -3.40
N GLY A 94 -15.67 -5.04 -2.37
CA GLY A 94 -14.67 -6.11 -2.44
C GLY A 94 -13.84 -6.18 -1.17
N ARG A 95 -13.22 -7.33 -0.89
CA ARG A 95 -12.33 -7.48 0.28
C ARG A 95 -11.10 -6.60 0.11
N GLY A 96 -10.79 -5.79 1.14
CA GLY A 96 -9.69 -4.83 1.10
C GLY A 96 -10.02 -3.53 0.34
N ALA A 97 -11.27 -3.30 -0.08
CA ALA A 97 -11.64 -2.07 -0.76
C ALA A 97 -11.38 -0.82 0.11
N ALA A 98 -11.70 -0.87 1.39
CA ALA A 98 -11.44 0.20 2.34
C ALA A 98 -10.07 0.02 3.02
N ASP A 99 -9.76 -1.16 3.46
CA ASP A 99 -8.56 -1.52 4.21
C ASP A 99 -7.72 -2.52 3.40
N MET A 100 -6.58 -2.07 2.82
CA MET A 100 -6.30 -0.67 2.48
C MET A 100 -5.94 -0.51 0.98
N LYS A 101 -6.46 -1.41 0.10
CA LYS A 101 -6.12 -1.42 -1.33
C LYS A 101 -6.48 -0.11 -2.06
N SER A 102 -7.54 0.60 -1.63
CA SER A 102 -7.83 1.93 -2.16
C SER A 102 -6.80 2.97 -1.73
N GLY A 103 -6.30 2.88 -0.50
CA GLY A 103 -5.20 3.71 -0.01
C GLY A 103 -3.92 3.49 -0.82
N LEU A 104 -3.55 2.22 -1.06
CA LEU A 104 -2.41 1.87 -1.91
C LEU A 104 -2.56 2.44 -3.33
N ALA A 105 -3.72 2.27 -3.93
CA ALA A 105 -3.99 2.78 -5.27
C ALA A 105 -3.92 4.33 -5.32
N ALA A 106 -4.46 5.00 -4.30
CA ALA A 106 -4.42 6.46 -4.20
C ALA A 106 -2.98 6.98 -4.07
N MET A 107 -2.18 6.39 -3.17
CA MET A 107 -0.78 6.76 -2.98
C MET A 107 0.04 6.56 -4.27
N LEU A 108 -0.12 5.42 -4.93
CA LEU A 108 0.63 5.12 -6.15
C LEU A 108 0.22 6.04 -7.30
N THR A 109 -1.07 6.25 -7.55
CA THR A 109 -1.52 7.13 -8.63
C THR A 109 -1.20 8.60 -8.38
N ALA A 110 -1.25 9.07 -7.14
CA ALA A 110 -0.79 10.41 -6.78
C ALA A 110 0.72 10.57 -7.01
N CYS A 111 1.51 9.55 -6.70
CA CYS A 111 2.94 9.52 -6.98
C CYS A 111 3.21 9.56 -8.50
N GLU A 112 2.46 8.81 -9.32
CA GLU A 112 2.56 8.83 -10.78
C GLU A 112 2.32 10.24 -11.34
N GLU A 113 1.27 10.90 -10.86
CA GLU A 113 0.95 12.28 -11.28
C GLU A 113 2.04 13.26 -10.86
N PHE A 114 2.49 13.18 -9.62
CA PHE A 114 3.55 14.04 -9.09
C PHE A 114 4.85 13.87 -9.86
N VAL A 115 5.31 12.65 -10.06
CA VAL A 115 6.56 12.36 -10.81
C VAL A 115 6.44 12.78 -12.27
N GLY A 116 5.26 12.62 -12.87
CA GLY A 116 4.99 13.09 -14.24
C GLY A 116 5.10 14.61 -14.37
N GLN A 117 4.64 15.35 -13.35
CA GLN A 117 4.73 16.82 -13.34
C GLN A 117 6.11 17.32 -12.90
N TYR A 118 6.75 16.63 -11.95
CA TYR A 118 8.02 17.03 -11.32
C TYR A 118 9.07 15.93 -11.41
N PRO A 119 9.54 15.56 -12.62
CA PRO A 119 10.47 14.44 -12.79
C PRO A 119 11.83 14.66 -12.11
N LYS A 120 12.19 15.91 -11.82
CA LYS A 120 13.42 16.33 -11.12
C LYS A 120 13.12 16.91 -9.72
N HIS A 121 12.17 16.31 -8.99
CA HIS A 121 11.86 16.75 -7.63
C HIS A 121 13.07 16.65 -6.70
N ARG A 122 13.08 17.48 -5.64
CA ARG A 122 14.06 17.38 -4.54
C ARG A 122 13.68 16.27 -3.57
N GLY A 123 14.67 15.77 -2.83
CA GLY A 123 14.46 14.74 -1.82
C GLY A 123 14.16 13.37 -2.43
N THR A 124 13.71 12.48 -1.59
CA THR A 124 13.43 11.07 -1.93
C THR A 124 11.96 10.74 -1.66
N ILE A 125 11.29 10.13 -2.63
CA ILE A 125 10.00 9.48 -2.44
C ILE A 125 10.26 7.99 -2.25
N ALA A 126 9.64 7.40 -1.24
CA ALA A 126 9.80 5.99 -0.92
C ALA A 126 8.44 5.29 -0.77
N PHE A 127 8.45 3.97 -0.97
CA PHE A 127 7.35 3.06 -0.63
C PHE A 127 7.88 1.92 0.23
N LEU A 128 7.20 1.65 1.34
CA LEU A 128 7.40 0.50 2.21
C LEU A 128 6.09 -0.28 2.24
N ILE A 129 6.07 -1.44 1.62
CA ILE A 129 4.85 -2.24 1.48
C ILE A 129 5.10 -3.64 2.00
N THR A 130 4.15 -4.15 2.78
CA THR A 130 4.17 -5.50 3.39
C THR A 130 2.96 -6.32 2.98
N SER A 131 3.06 -7.66 3.14
CA SER A 131 1.93 -8.59 3.05
C SER A 131 1.60 -9.25 4.41
N ASP A 132 1.96 -8.62 5.54
CA ASP A 132 1.69 -9.12 6.89
C ASP A 132 1.43 -7.96 7.87
N GLU A 133 0.37 -7.18 7.62
CA GLU A 133 -0.16 -6.22 8.59
C GLU A 133 -1.33 -6.83 9.35
N GLU A 134 -2.23 -7.50 8.65
CA GLU A 134 -3.47 -8.09 9.14
C GLU A 134 -3.29 -9.45 9.83
N GLY A 135 -2.07 -9.97 9.81
CA GLY A 135 -1.72 -11.24 10.42
C GLY A 135 -0.89 -11.07 11.71
N PRO A 136 0.11 -11.94 11.93
CA PRO A 136 1.01 -11.84 13.10
C PRO A 136 1.84 -10.57 13.16
N SER A 137 2.04 -9.87 12.04
CA SER A 137 2.81 -8.61 11.91
C SER A 137 4.27 -8.71 12.40
N VAL A 138 4.87 -9.90 12.28
CA VAL A 138 6.23 -10.19 12.75
C VAL A 138 7.26 -10.00 11.65
N ASP A 139 6.97 -10.51 10.45
CA ASP A 139 7.89 -10.53 9.31
C ASP A 139 7.58 -9.43 8.27
N GLY A 140 6.65 -8.52 8.61
CA GLY A 140 6.24 -7.39 7.79
C GLY A 140 7.07 -6.12 8.00
N THR A 141 6.39 -4.98 8.10
CA THR A 141 6.95 -3.63 8.25
C THR A 141 8.08 -3.55 9.28
N ARG A 142 7.92 -4.22 10.41
CA ARG A 142 8.94 -4.25 11.48
C ARG A 142 10.30 -4.71 10.95
N ARG A 143 10.34 -5.81 10.21
CA ARG A 143 11.59 -6.37 9.65
C ARG A 143 12.22 -5.45 8.63
N VAL A 144 11.40 -4.82 7.79
CA VAL A 144 11.91 -3.84 6.82
C VAL A 144 12.53 -2.65 7.56
N VAL A 145 11.88 -2.11 8.58
CA VAL A 145 12.41 -0.99 9.39
C VAL A 145 13.71 -1.37 10.09
N GLU A 146 13.87 -2.61 10.59
CA GLU A 146 15.13 -3.10 11.15
C GLU A 146 16.26 -3.04 10.11
N VAL A 147 16.01 -3.53 8.87
CA VAL A 147 16.98 -3.46 7.76
C VAL A 147 17.34 -2.02 7.40
N LEU A 148 16.35 -1.13 7.30
CA LEU A 148 16.61 0.29 7.00
C LEU A 148 17.46 0.95 8.10
N ARG A 149 17.19 0.64 9.35
CA ARG A 149 17.97 1.13 10.50
C ARG A 149 19.42 0.66 10.47
N GLU A 150 19.66 -0.61 10.16
CA GLU A 150 21.01 -1.16 10.01
C GLU A 150 21.80 -0.47 8.90
N ARG A 151 21.11 -0.05 7.83
CA ARG A 151 21.68 0.69 6.70
C ARG A 151 21.79 2.21 6.94
N GLN A 152 21.35 2.69 8.09
CA GLN A 152 21.29 4.12 8.42
C GLN A 152 20.41 4.91 7.42
N GLU A 153 19.41 4.26 6.82
CA GLU A 153 18.41 4.92 6.01
C GLU A 153 17.34 5.54 6.92
N SER A 154 17.14 6.84 6.80
CA SER A 154 16.14 7.58 7.57
C SER A 154 14.90 7.87 6.75
N ILE A 155 13.76 7.95 7.42
CA ILE A 155 12.48 8.44 6.88
C ILE A 155 12.12 9.69 7.67
N ASP A 156 11.99 10.84 6.98
CA ASP A 156 11.64 12.11 7.64
C ASP A 156 10.13 12.22 7.87
N TRP A 157 9.33 11.76 6.89
CA TRP A 157 7.86 11.71 6.97
C TRP A 157 7.33 10.41 6.40
N CYS A 158 6.31 9.87 7.06
CA CYS A 158 5.61 8.68 6.62
C CYS A 158 4.11 8.94 6.56
N LEU A 159 3.50 8.65 5.42
CA LEU A 159 2.06 8.61 5.25
C LEU A 159 1.61 7.15 5.15
N VAL A 160 0.77 6.74 6.08
CA VAL A 160 0.14 5.42 6.09
C VAL A 160 -1.27 5.57 5.53
N GLY A 161 -1.59 4.82 4.48
CA GLY A 161 -2.84 4.98 3.72
C GLY A 161 -4.05 4.26 4.32
N GLU A 162 -4.06 4.06 5.64
CA GLU A 162 -5.16 3.41 6.36
C GLU A 162 -6.44 4.25 6.37
N PRO A 163 -7.63 3.63 6.41
CA PRO A 163 -8.89 4.35 6.50
C PRO A 163 -9.02 5.04 7.88
N SER A 164 -9.16 6.36 7.86
CA SER A 164 -9.26 7.16 9.09
C SER A 164 -10.47 8.10 9.13
N SER A 165 -11.17 8.27 8.01
CA SER A 165 -12.34 9.14 7.93
C SER A 165 -13.49 8.60 8.76
N GLU A 166 -14.22 9.50 9.44
CA GLU A 166 -15.34 9.16 10.33
C GLU A 166 -16.70 9.37 9.66
N SER A 167 -16.92 10.54 9.09
CA SER A 167 -18.22 10.93 8.51
C SER A 167 -18.13 11.31 7.05
N THR A 168 -17.06 11.98 6.66
CA THR A 168 -16.81 12.43 5.29
C THR A 168 -15.39 12.10 4.89
N LEU A 169 -15.18 11.67 3.68
CA LEU A 169 -13.86 11.33 3.18
C LEU A 169 -12.85 12.48 3.42
N GLY A 170 -11.79 12.19 4.15
CA GLY A 170 -10.72 13.13 4.47
C GLY A 170 -11.00 14.05 5.67
N ASP A 171 -12.05 13.81 6.45
CA ASP A 171 -12.38 14.63 7.63
C ASP A 171 -11.46 14.36 8.84
N THR A 172 -10.79 13.22 8.87
CA THR A 172 -9.99 12.79 10.01
C THR A 172 -8.60 12.33 9.57
N ILE A 173 -7.57 12.91 10.18
CA ILE A 173 -6.16 12.51 10.03
C ILE A 173 -5.61 12.17 11.41
N LYS A 174 -4.98 10.99 11.54
CA LYS A 174 -4.27 10.60 12.76
C LYS A 174 -2.81 11.02 12.64
N ILE A 175 -2.36 11.92 13.51
CA ILE A 175 -0.98 12.44 13.53
C ILE A 175 -0.21 11.68 14.61
N GLY A 176 0.66 10.77 14.19
CA GLY A 176 1.50 9.96 15.06
C GLY A 176 0.67 9.08 16.01
N ARG A 177 0.92 7.80 15.99
CA ARG A 177 0.32 6.85 16.92
C ARG A 177 1.43 6.13 17.68
N ARG A 178 1.33 6.09 18.98
CA ARG A 178 2.12 5.15 19.77
C ARG A 178 1.50 3.78 19.61
N GLY A 179 2.31 2.79 19.30
CA GLY A 179 1.90 1.40 19.36
C GLY A 179 1.42 1.06 20.77
N SER A 180 0.44 0.24 20.83
CA SER A 180 -0.03 -0.35 22.10
C SER A 180 0.74 -1.63 22.36
#